data_fd4700eb6d0eebc5a9fb4f242a7e4c58
#
_entry.id   fd4700eb6d0eebc5a9fb4f242a7e4c58
#
_cell.length_a   1.000
_cell.length_b   1.000
_cell.length_c   1.000
_cell.angle_alpha   90.00
_cell.angle_beta   90.00
_cell.angle_gamma   90.00
#
_symmetry.space_group_name_H-M   'P 1'
#
loop_
_entity.id
_entity.type
_entity.pdbx_description
1 polymer ?
#
loop_
_entity_poly.entity_id
_entity_poly.type
_entity_poly.pdbx_seq_one_letter_code
_entity_poly.pdbx_strand_id
1 'polypeptide(L)'
;MINDLPFRLGATSYVYRGDLVHNVERLAGQVDDIELILFDLPDGTSNLPDAATVRDLAALAAVHDLTYTVHLPLDLRHDAAARHPSLHMAARVIDLTAALTPYAYVFHLDGQDVAAPGWSDQAQRALDELAALVDNPQQLALENLENYAPEHLLPFYAALPIRRALDIGHLWKMGRDPLPLLTDWLPATGVVHLHGMAATDHQSLAVMAPAQLDPIVRALLDWQGV
;
A
#
# COMPACT_ATOMS: atom_id res chain seq x y z
N MET A 1 1.85 -25.45 -3.78
CA MET A 1 0.49 -24.93 -3.87
C MET A 1 0.37 -23.89 -2.77
N ILE A 2 0.04 -22.65 -3.13
CA ILE A 2 -0.05 -21.49 -2.20
C ILE A 2 -1.42 -21.49 -1.48
N ASN A 3 -2.27 -22.49 -1.74
CA ASN A 3 -3.70 -22.49 -1.44
C ASN A 3 -4.11 -22.65 0.04
N ASP A 4 -3.17 -22.64 0.99
CA ASP A 4 -3.48 -22.83 2.42
C ASP A 4 -2.96 -21.68 3.30
N LEU A 5 -2.68 -20.51 2.71
CA LEU A 5 -2.29 -19.31 3.48
C LEU A 5 -3.54 -18.67 4.09
N PRO A 6 -3.47 -18.15 5.33
CA PRO A 6 -4.59 -17.42 5.95
C PRO A 6 -4.80 -16.01 5.37
N PHE A 7 -4.09 -15.65 4.32
CA PHE A 7 -4.12 -14.37 3.61
C PHE A 7 -3.88 -14.58 2.11
N ARG A 8 -4.23 -13.60 1.29
CA ARG A 8 -3.86 -13.58 -0.14
C ARG A 8 -2.41 -13.13 -0.26
N LEU A 9 -1.59 -13.94 -0.92
CA LEU A 9 -0.21 -13.58 -1.23
C LEU A 9 -0.18 -12.63 -2.42
N GLY A 10 0.47 -11.49 -2.26
CA GLY A 10 0.60 -10.47 -3.29
C GLY A 10 2.02 -10.26 -3.80
N ALA A 11 2.11 -9.62 -4.96
CA ALA A 11 3.34 -9.05 -5.50
C ALA A 11 3.04 -7.71 -6.17
N THR A 12 4.06 -6.87 -6.30
CA THR A 12 3.89 -5.59 -7.02
C THR A 12 3.84 -5.79 -8.52
N SER A 13 3.19 -4.88 -9.24
CA SER A 13 3.14 -4.86 -10.70
C SER A 13 4.46 -4.38 -11.36
N TYR A 14 5.57 -4.41 -10.63
CA TYR A 14 6.87 -3.89 -11.07
C TYR A 14 8.01 -4.92 -10.94
N VAL A 15 7.65 -6.21 -11.00
CA VAL A 15 8.62 -7.33 -10.88
C VAL A 15 9.39 -7.55 -12.17
N TYR A 16 8.73 -7.41 -13.31
CA TYR A 16 9.30 -7.64 -14.63
C TYR A 16 9.40 -6.34 -15.43
N ARG A 17 10.37 -6.28 -16.36
CA ARG A 17 10.41 -5.18 -17.32
C ARG A 17 9.23 -5.30 -18.28
N GLY A 18 8.42 -4.26 -18.37
CA GLY A 18 7.24 -4.22 -19.22
C GLY A 18 6.15 -3.32 -18.62
N ASP A 19 5.01 -3.30 -19.26
CA ASP A 19 3.84 -2.58 -18.79
C ASP A 19 3.06 -3.34 -17.69
N LEU A 20 1.95 -2.77 -17.23
CA LEU A 20 1.12 -3.37 -16.18
C LEU A 20 0.56 -4.72 -16.61
N VAL A 21 0.00 -4.82 -17.82
CA VAL A 21 -0.63 -6.05 -18.33
C VAL A 21 0.40 -7.17 -18.39
N HIS A 22 1.59 -6.88 -18.94
CA HIS A 22 2.68 -7.86 -19.01
C HIS A 22 3.10 -8.38 -17.62
N ASN A 23 3.19 -7.50 -16.61
CA ASN A 23 3.53 -7.92 -15.26
C ASN A 23 2.44 -8.81 -14.66
N VAL A 24 1.16 -8.43 -14.83
CA VAL A 24 0.01 -9.17 -14.32
C VAL A 24 -0.08 -10.56 -15.00
N GLU A 25 0.05 -10.64 -16.32
CA GLU A 25 0.06 -11.92 -17.04
C GLU A 25 1.15 -12.87 -16.53
N ARG A 26 2.33 -12.34 -16.24
CA ARG A 26 3.44 -13.16 -15.73
C ARG A 26 3.27 -13.61 -14.29
N LEU A 27 2.61 -12.83 -13.47
CA LEU A 27 2.38 -13.12 -12.05
C LEU A 27 1.12 -13.95 -11.82
N ALA A 28 0.16 -13.90 -12.76
CA ALA A 28 -1.08 -14.63 -12.70
C ALA A 28 -0.87 -16.13 -12.45
N GLY A 29 -1.58 -16.67 -11.46
CA GLY A 29 -1.43 -18.06 -11.01
C GLY A 29 -0.21 -18.34 -10.13
N GLN A 30 0.61 -17.33 -9.85
CA GLN A 30 1.72 -17.40 -8.89
C GLN A 30 1.40 -16.65 -7.59
N VAL A 31 0.49 -15.67 -7.64
CA VAL A 31 0.03 -14.87 -6.51
C VAL A 31 -1.48 -14.70 -6.57
N ASP A 32 -2.09 -14.25 -5.48
CA ASP A 32 -3.53 -14.04 -5.33
C ASP A 32 -3.92 -12.56 -5.43
N ASP A 33 -2.97 -11.64 -5.21
CA ASP A 33 -3.14 -10.20 -5.32
C ASP A 33 -1.99 -9.56 -6.10
N ILE A 34 -2.28 -8.50 -6.83
CA ILE A 34 -1.24 -7.69 -7.47
C ILE A 34 -1.44 -6.23 -7.09
N GLU A 35 -0.44 -5.68 -6.40
CA GLU A 35 -0.41 -4.28 -6.10
C GLU A 35 0.05 -3.48 -7.31
N LEU A 36 -0.85 -2.67 -7.85
CA LEU A 36 -0.57 -1.77 -8.96
C LEU A 36 0.23 -0.56 -8.46
N ILE A 37 1.53 -0.55 -8.76
CA ILE A 37 2.40 0.59 -8.49
C ILE A 37 2.26 1.57 -9.65
N LEU A 38 1.52 2.65 -9.41
CA LEU A 38 1.21 3.64 -10.44
C LEU A 38 2.05 4.91 -10.24
N PHE A 39 2.43 5.54 -11.34
CA PHE A 39 3.18 6.80 -11.33
C PHE A 39 2.86 7.66 -12.54
N ASP A 40 3.05 8.96 -12.36
CA ASP A 40 2.94 9.98 -13.42
C ASP A 40 4.00 11.06 -13.10
N LEU A 41 5.13 11.01 -13.81
CA LEU A 41 6.31 11.79 -13.50
C LEU A 41 6.33 13.12 -14.26
N PRO A 42 7.02 14.16 -13.75
CA PRO A 42 7.10 15.47 -14.39
C PRO A 42 7.76 15.45 -15.77
N ASP A 43 8.57 14.44 -16.08
CA ASP A 43 9.22 14.26 -17.39
C ASP A 43 8.28 13.65 -18.45
N GLY A 44 7.02 13.39 -18.10
CA GLY A 44 6.00 12.78 -18.95
C GLY A 44 6.01 11.25 -18.93
N THR A 45 6.87 10.62 -18.16
CA THR A 45 6.84 9.17 -17.97
C THR A 45 5.67 8.81 -17.06
N SER A 46 4.76 7.95 -17.55
CA SER A 46 3.56 7.54 -16.83
C SER A 46 3.22 6.10 -17.14
N ASN A 47 2.73 5.38 -16.15
CA ASN A 47 2.12 4.06 -16.32
C ASN A 47 0.65 4.03 -15.90
N LEU A 48 0.02 5.19 -15.78
CA LEU A 48 -1.41 5.25 -15.46
C LEU A 48 -2.21 4.49 -16.54
N PRO A 49 -3.11 3.57 -16.16
CA PRO A 49 -3.83 2.73 -17.12
C PRO A 49 -4.84 3.54 -17.90
N ASP A 50 -4.92 3.28 -19.18
CA ASP A 50 -6.04 3.69 -20.01
C ASP A 50 -7.22 2.69 -19.90
N ALA A 51 -8.35 3.01 -20.53
CA ALA A 51 -9.54 2.17 -20.48
C ALA A 51 -9.33 0.78 -21.13
N ALA A 52 -8.38 0.62 -22.05
CA ALA A 52 -8.06 -0.68 -22.63
C ALA A 52 -7.27 -1.53 -21.61
N THR A 53 -6.24 -0.94 -21.03
CA THR A 53 -5.45 -1.56 -19.96
C THR A 53 -6.33 -2.01 -18.78
N VAL A 54 -7.28 -1.15 -18.34
CA VAL A 54 -8.21 -1.51 -17.24
C VAL A 54 -9.08 -2.72 -17.61
N ARG A 55 -9.57 -2.78 -18.85
CA ARG A 55 -10.35 -3.95 -19.31
C ARG A 55 -9.52 -5.24 -19.33
N ASP A 56 -8.28 -5.15 -19.79
CA ASP A 56 -7.38 -6.30 -19.86
C ASP A 56 -7.03 -6.80 -18.44
N LEU A 57 -6.74 -5.88 -17.51
CA LEU A 57 -6.52 -6.20 -16.10
C LEU A 57 -7.76 -6.84 -15.46
N ALA A 58 -8.96 -6.31 -15.72
CA ALA A 58 -10.20 -6.90 -15.20
C ALA A 58 -10.44 -8.31 -15.76
N ALA A 59 -10.13 -8.55 -17.04
CA ALA A 59 -10.22 -9.88 -17.64
C ALA A 59 -9.24 -10.88 -17.00
N LEU A 60 -8.00 -10.45 -16.74
CA LEU A 60 -6.99 -11.28 -16.06
C LEU A 60 -7.41 -11.61 -14.63
N ALA A 61 -7.95 -10.64 -13.88
CA ALA A 61 -8.48 -10.87 -12.55
C ALA A 61 -9.58 -11.93 -12.54
N ALA A 62 -10.53 -11.84 -13.47
CA ALA A 62 -11.63 -12.79 -13.57
C ALA A 62 -11.17 -14.22 -13.93
N VAL A 63 -10.14 -14.35 -14.78
CA VAL A 63 -9.62 -15.67 -15.22
C VAL A 63 -8.78 -16.34 -14.13
N HIS A 64 -8.04 -15.56 -13.35
CA HIS A 64 -7.03 -16.08 -12.42
C HIS A 64 -7.40 -15.93 -10.94
N ASP A 65 -8.61 -15.49 -10.63
CA ASP A 65 -9.05 -15.15 -9.25
C ASP A 65 -8.10 -14.19 -8.54
N LEU A 66 -7.63 -13.16 -9.29
CA LEU A 66 -6.77 -12.13 -8.74
C LEU A 66 -7.60 -11.01 -8.11
N THR A 67 -7.07 -10.44 -7.03
CA THR A 67 -7.45 -9.10 -6.56
C THR A 67 -6.40 -8.08 -6.97
N TYR A 68 -6.78 -6.82 -6.92
CA TYR A 68 -5.84 -5.72 -7.06
C TYR A 68 -5.82 -4.88 -5.79
N THR A 69 -4.64 -4.54 -5.34
CA THR A 69 -4.35 -3.42 -4.46
C THR A 69 -3.77 -2.31 -5.33
N VAL A 70 -4.00 -1.05 -4.99
CA VAL A 70 -3.47 0.09 -5.75
C VAL A 70 -2.66 0.97 -4.83
N HIS A 71 -1.39 1.18 -5.15
CA HIS A 71 -0.55 2.12 -4.41
C HIS A 71 -0.67 3.52 -5.02
N LEU A 72 -1.10 4.51 -4.21
CA LEU A 72 -1.20 5.89 -4.66
C LEU A 72 0.19 6.51 -4.84
N PRO A 73 0.43 7.26 -5.92
CA PRO A 73 1.80 7.60 -6.34
C PRO A 73 2.47 8.73 -5.56
N LEU A 74 1.76 9.45 -4.71
CA LEU A 74 2.29 10.61 -3.99
C LEU A 74 1.87 10.60 -2.52
N ASP A 75 2.77 11.02 -1.64
CA ASP A 75 2.44 11.26 -0.25
C ASP A 75 1.39 12.36 -0.13
N LEU A 76 0.36 12.11 0.66
CA LEU A 76 -0.76 13.03 0.78
C LEU A 76 -0.40 14.26 1.59
N ARG A 77 -0.78 15.40 1.05
CA ARG A 77 -0.68 16.73 1.72
C ARG A 77 -1.99 17.48 1.56
N HIS A 78 -2.25 18.36 2.51
CA HIS A 78 -3.29 19.37 2.42
C HIS A 78 -2.65 20.74 2.20
N ASP A 79 -3.27 21.55 1.33
CA ASP A 79 -2.94 22.98 1.17
C ASP A 79 -4.20 23.79 1.48
N ALA A 80 -4.05 24.81 2.33
CA ALA A 80 -5.17 25.68 2.72
C ALA A 80 -5.68 26.56 1.57
N ALA A 81 -4.86 26.81 0.55
CA ALA A 81 -5.21 27.70 -0.56
C ALA A 81 -5.91 26.99 -1.72
N ALA A 82 -5.58 25.71 -1.97
CA ALA A 82 -6.16 24.93 -3.05
C ALA A 82 -5.95 23.43 -2.77
N ARG A 83 -6.71 22.58 -3.46
CA ARG A 83 -6.47 21.13 -3.40
C ARG A 83 -5.04 20.83 -3.82
N HIS A 84 -4.29 20.16 -2.93
CA HIS A 84 -2.89 19.81 -3.19
C HIS A 84 -2.76 18.85 -4.39
N PRO A 85 -1.68 18.92 -5.21
CA PRO A 85 -1.47 18.01 -6.34
C PRO A 85 -1.55 16.51 -6.00
N SER A 86 -1.14 16.09 -4.78
CA SER A 86 -1.26 14.71 -4.34
C SER A 86 -2.71 14.24 -4.25
N LEU A 87 -3.63 15.09 -3.80
CA LEU A 87 -5.07 14.77 -3.75
C LEU A 87 -5.71 14.79 -5.14
N HIS A 88 -5.24 15.63 -6.07
CA HIS A 88 -5.65 15.55 -7.46
C HIS A 88 -5.21 14.24 -8.11
N MET A 89 -3.97 13.83 -7.85
CA MET A 89 -3.43 12.58 -8.36
C MET A 89 -4.16 11.37 -7.75
N ALA A 90 -4.41 11.38 -6.44
CA ALA A 90 -5.19 10.33 -5.79
C ALA A 90 -6.59 10.19 -6.40
N ALA A 91 -7.31 11.31 -6.59
CA ALA A 91 -8.62 11.29 -7.23
C ALA A 91 -8.58 10.69 -8.64
N ARG A 92 -7.59 11.08 -9.44
CA ARG A 92 -7.38 10.56 -10.81
C ARG A 92 -7.10 9.06 -10.80
N VAL A 93 -6.24 8.58 -9.91
CA VAL A 93 -5.90 7.14 -9.82
C VAL A 93 -7.11 6.33 -9.37
N ILE A 94 -7.84 6.80 -8.35
CA ILE A 94 -9.06 6.15 -7.87
C ILE A 94 -10.09 6.04 -9.01
N ASP A 95 -10.34 7.13 -9.74
CA ASP A 95 -11.27 7.14 -10.89
C ASP A 95 -10.85 6.15 -11.99
N LEU A 96 -9.57 6.15 -12.37
CA LEU A 96 -9.04 5.27 -13.41
C LEU A 96 -9.12 3.79 -13.04
N THR A 97 -8.98 3.45 -11.76
CA THR A 97 -8.91 2.06 -11.29
C THR A 97 -10.21 1.56 -10.65
N ALA A 98 -11.22 2.41 -10.50
CA ALA A 98 -12.50 2.06 -9.85
C ALA A 98 -13.15 0.80 -10.46
N ALA A 99 -13.08 0.63 -11.79
CA ALA A 99 -13.66 -0.53 -12.47
C ALA A 99 -12.95 -1.86 -12.14
N LEU A 100 -11.74 -1.83 -11.58
CA LEU A 100 -11.04 -3.01 -11.07
C LEU A 100 -11.54 -3.43 -9.69
N THR A 101 -12.35 -2.61 -9.03
CA THR A 101 -12.83 -2.82 -7.64
C THR A 101 -11.69 -3.19 -6.68
N PRO A 102 -10.65 -2.32 -6.54
CA PRO A 102 -9.48 -2.67 -5.75
C PRO A 102 -9.84 -3.05 -4.32
N TYR A 103 -9.13 -4.04 -3.77
CA TYR A 103 -9.25 -4.44 -2.38
C TYR A 103 -8.87 -3.30 -1.43
N ALA A 104 -7.79 -2.57 -1.78
CA ALA A 104 -7.35 -1.40 -1.05
C ALA A 104 -6.63 -0.39 -1.94
N TYR A 105 -6.66 0.87 -1.51
CA TYR A 105 -5.77 1.93 -1.96
C TYR A 105 -4.76 2.20 -0.84
N VAL A 106 -3.51 1.79 -1.05
CA VAL A 106 -2.41 2.07 -0.12
C VAL A 106 -1.88 3.47 -0.38
N PHE A 107 -1.63 4.20 0.68
CA PHE A 107 -1.15 5.57 0.58
C PHE A 107 -0.34 6.00 1.80
N HIS A 108 0.46 7.04 1.61
CA HIS A 108 1.28 7.66 2.66
C HIS A 108 0.75 9.04 3.02
N LEU A 109 1.02 9.47 4.25
CA LEU A 109 0.99 10.88 4.63
C LEU A 109 2.40 11.45 4.49
N ASP A 110 2.50 12.70 3.99
CA ASP A 110 3.79 13.38 3.93
C ASP A 110 4.41 13.49 5.33
N GLY A 111 5.54 12.84 5.50
CA GLY A 111 6.29 12.80 6.75
C GLY A 111 7.25 13.95 6.97
N GLN A 112 7.29 14.94 6.07
CA GLN A 112 8.07 16.15 6.29
C GLN A 112 7.45 16.95 7.44
N ASP A 113 8.31 17.34 8.38
CA ASP A 113 7.91 18.17 9.52
C ASP A 113 6.79 17.61 10.41
N VAL A 114 6.73 16.29 10.61
CA VAL A 114 5.73 15.63 11.49
C VAL A 114 5.68 16.26 12.88
N ALA A 115 6.81 16.78 13.37
CA ALA A 115 6.88 17.48 14.66
C ALA A 115 6.41 18.96 14.58
N ALA A 116 6.11 19.48 13.38
CA ALA A 116 5.69 20.88 13.24
C ALA A 116 4.27 21.09 13.78
N PRO A 117 4.01 22.23 14.46
CA PRO A 117 2.66 22.59 14.85
C PRO A 117 1.71 22.62 13.64
N GLY A 118 0.57 21.91 13.75
CA GLY A 118 -0.45 21.87 12.70
C GLY A 118 -0.27 20.77 11.65
N TRP A 119 0.83 19.99 11.68
CA TRP A 119 0.97 18.84 10.77
C TRP A 119 -0.21 17.86 10.90
N SER A 120 -0.56 17.48 12.12
CA SER A 120 -1.66 16.54 12.37
C SER A 120 -2.99 17.06 11.81
N ASP A 121 -3.27 18.35 11.96
CA ASP A 121 -4.50 18.96 11.43
C ASP A 121 -4.52 18.97 9.90
N GLN A 122 -3.38 19.22 9.26
CA GLN A 122 -3.24 19.20 7.80
C GLN A 122 -3.37 17.76 7.27
N ALA A 123 -2.72 16.80 7.93
CA ALA A 123 -2.82 15.38 7.60
C ALA A 123 -4.27 14.90 7.72
N GLN A 124 -4.98 15.25 8.80
CA GLN A 124 -6.39 14.91 8.96
C GLN A 124 -7.26 15.47 7.84
N ARG A 125 -7.04 16.72 7.43
CA ARG A 125 -7.79 17.32 6.31
C ARG A 125 -7.50 16.60 4.98
N ALA A 126 -6.25 16.23 4.72
CA ALA A 126 -5.89 15.44 3.54
C ALA A 126 -6.61 14.09 3.53
N LEU A 127 -6.68 13.44 4.70
CA LEU A 127 -7.40 12.18 4.88
C LEU A 127 -8.91 12.32 4.69
N ASP A 128 -9.51 13.38 5.23
CA ASP A 128 -10.94 13.65 5.07
C ASP A 128 -11.30 13.87 3.59
N GLU A 129 -10.45 14.60 2.86
CA GLU A 129 -10.61 14.78 1.42
C GLU A 129 -10.42 13.47 0.64
N LEU A 130 -9.43 12.65 1.00
CA LEU A 130 -9.23 11.34 0.36
C LEU A 130 -10.40 10.41 0.65
N ALA A 131 -10.88 10.36 1.89
CA ALA A 131 -12.00 9.51 2.27
C ALA A 131 -13.30 9.85 1.53
N ALA A 132 -13.46 11.12 1.13
CA ALA A 132 -14.59 11.54 0.31
C ALA A 132 -14.51 11.09 -1.17
N LEU A 133 -13.39 10.52 -1.62
CA LEU A 133 -13.21 10.02 -2.99
C LEU A 133 -13.60 8.54 -3.15
N VAL A 134 -13.84 7.82 -2.07
CA VAL A 134 -14.22 6.41 -2.08
C VAL A 134 -15.58 6.19 -1.43
N ASP A 135 -16.32 5.19 -1.90
CA ASP A 135 -17.62 4.86 -1.32
C ASP A 135 -17.50 4.23 0.08
N ASN A 136 -16.41 3.53 0.32
CA ASN A 136 -16.14 2.88 1.60
C ASN A 136 -14.72 3.23 2.07
N PRO A 137 -14.58 3.99 3.17
CA PRO A 137 -13.26 4.32 3.73
C PRO A 137 -12.40 3.11 4.09
N GLN A 138 -12.97 1.94 4.30
CA GLN A 138 -12.20 0.70 4.52
C GLN A 138 -11.42 0.24 3.27
N GLN A 139 -11.64 0.83 2.11
CA GLN A 139 -10.79 0.64 0.95
C GLN A 139 -9.46 1.42 1.05
N LEU A 140 -9.36 2.36 1.99
CA LEU A 140 -8.15 3.14 2.21
C LEU A 140 -7.26 2.43 3.24
N ALA A 141 -5.98 2.26 2.91
CA ALA A 141 -4.99 1.64 3.77
C ALA A 141 -3.80 2.60 3.95
N LEU A 142 -3.75 3.22 5.13
CA LEU A 142 -2.66 4.16 5.47
C LEU A 142 -1.43 3.37 5.90
N GLU A 143 -0.29 3.68 5.29
CA GLU A 143 0.96 2.98 5.49
C GLU A 143 1.94 3.76 6.38
N ASN A 144 2.70 3.02 7.19
CA ASN A 144 3.82 3.58 7.95
C ASN A 144 5.05 3.76 7.07
N LEU A 145 5.66 4.93 7.17
CA LEU A 145 6.94 5.25 6.54
C LEU A 145 8.11 5.09 7.52
N GLU A 146 9.33 5.09 6.97
CA GLU A 146 10.57 5.00 7.75
C GLU A 146 11.07 6.33 8.30
N ASN A 147 10.47 7.45 7.94
CA ASN A 147 10.94 8.80 8.31
C ASN A 147 10.23 9.40 9.53
N TYR A 148 9.23 8.71 10.07
CA TYR A 148 8.58 9.06 11.35
C TYR A 148 8.05 7.82 12.08
N ALA A 149 7.84 7.96 13.39
CA ALA A 149 7.35 6.85 14.19
C ALA A 149 5.90 6.48 13.83
N PRO A 150 5.58 5.17 13.62
CA PRO A 150 4.23 4.71 13.27
C PRO A 150 3.15 5.18 14.24
N GLU A 151 3.52 5.44 15.48
CA GLU A 151 2.62 5.93 16.53
C GLU A 151 1.98 7.29 16.19
N HIS A 152 2.60 8.10 15.32
CA HIS A 152 2.01 9.33 14.79
C HIS A 152 0.74 9.08 13.96
N LEU A 153 0.53 7.86 13.47
CA LEU A 153 -0.64 7.47 12.67
C LEU A 153 -1.86 7.09 13.53
N LEU A 154 -1.67 6.79 14.81
CA LEU A 154 -2.75 6.32 15.70
C LEU A 154 -3.96 7.27 15.78
N PRO A 155 -3.79 8.60 15.82
CA PRO A 155 -4.93 9.52 15.83
C PRO A 155 -5.82 9.40 14.59
N PHE A 156 -5.24 9.14 13.42
CA PHE A 156 -5.97 9.03 12.15
C PHE A 156 -6.77 7.73 12.07
N TYR A 157 -6.22 6.61 12.56
CA TYR A 157 -6.95 5.35 12.67
C TYR A 157 -8.09 5.42 13.69
N ALA A 158 -7.98 6.29 14.70
CA ALA A 158 -9.06 6.54 15.65
C ALA A 158 -10.15 7.46 15.07
N ALA A 159 -9.79 8.38 14.16
CA ALA A 159 -10.71 9.36 13.58
C ALA A 159 -11.52 8.82 12.40
N LEU A 160 -10.94 7.90 11.61
CA LEU A 160 -11.55 7.38 10.40
C LEU A 160 -11.51 5.83 10.37
N PRO A 161 -12.57 5.18 9.84
CA PRO A 161 -12.62 3.73 9.71
C PRO A 161 -11.80 3.23 8.51
N ILE A 162 -10.53 3.65 8.42
CA ILE A 162 -9.57 3.21 7.41
C ILE A 162 -8.77 2.00 7.91
N ARG A 163 -8.22 1.23 6.98
CA ARG A 163 -7.33 0.12 7.29
C ARG A 163 -5.90 0.60 7.51
N ARG A 164 -5.11 -0.27 8.13
CA ARG A 164 -3.66 -0.12 8.20
C ARG A 164 -3.02 -0.85 7.03
N ALA A 165 -2.02 -0.23 6.41
CA ALA A 165 -1.00 -0.92 5.64
C ALA A 165 0.26 -0.93 6.52
N LEU A 166 0.79 -2.11 6.80
CA LEU A 166 1.96 -2.26 7.66
C LEU A 166 3.16 -2.66 6.82
N ASP A 167 4.11 -1.74 6.66
CA ASP A 167 5.38 -2.03 6.02
C ASP A 167 6.43 -2.45 7.06
N ILE A 168 6.81 -3.72 6.96
CA ILE A 168 7.79 -4.38 7.83
C ILE A 168 9.22 -3.92 7.49
N GLY A 169 9.50 -3.71 6.21
CA GLY A 169 10.81 -3.25 5.75
C GLY A 169 11.15 -1.85 6.25
N HIS A 170 10.17 -0.95 6.27
CA HIS A 170 10.32 0.39 6.86
C HIS A 170 10.66 0.34 8.35
N LEU A 171 10.06 -0.59 9.10
CA LEU A 171 10.42 -0.78 10.52
C LEU A 171 11.86 -1.27 10.69
N TRP A 172 12.29 -2.23 9.87
CA TRP A 172 13.69 -2.66 9.88
C TRP A 172 14.65 -1.52 9.50
N LYS A 173 14.28 -0.68 8.53
CA LYS A 173 15.06 0.50 8.13
C LYS A 173 15.22 1.51 9.28
N MET A 174 14.19 1.64 10.12
CA MET A 174 14.24 2.44 11.35
C MET A 174 15.06 1.77 12.48
N GLY A 175 15.55 0.55 12.29
CA GLY A 175 16.21 -0.22 13.36
C GLY A 175 15.24 -0.74 14.43
N ARG A 176 13.94 -0.80 14.14
CA ARG A 176 12.91 -1.32 15.04
C ARG A 176 12.67 -2.80 14.79
N ASP A 177 12.38 -3.55 15.86
CA ASP A 177 11.81 -4.88 15.76
C ASP A 177 10.34 -4.75 15.32
N PRO A 178 9.95 -5.32 14.17
CA PRO A 178 8.56 -5.20 13.70
C PRO A 178 7.57 -6.06 14.47
N LEU A 179 8.02 -7.14 15.11
CA LEU A 179 7.12 -8.15 15.67
C LEU A 179 6.11 -7.60 16.69
N PRO A 180 6.49 -6.71 17.64
CA PRO A 180 5.54 -6.13 18.57
C PRO A 180 4.44 -5.33 17.86
N LEU A 181 4.83 -4.49 16.89
CA LEU A 181 3.88 -3.66 16.16
C LEU A 181 2.99 -4.51 15.24
N LEU A 182 3.56 -5.50 14.55
CA LEU A 182 2.79 -6.46 13.75
C LEU A 182 1.73 -7.14 14.61
N THR A 183 2.10 -7.68 15.76
CA THR A 183 1.16 -8.38 16.67
C THR A 183 0.01 -7.48 17.11
N ASP A 184 0.31 -6.22 17.44
CA ASP A 184 -0.68 -5.25 17.90
C ASP A 184 -1.59 -4.73 16.77
N TRP A 185 -1.02 -4.53 15.58
CA TRP A 185 -1.73 -3.89 14.47
C TRP A 185 -2.45 -4.87 13.56
N LEU A 186 -2.02 -6.12 13.48
CA LEU A 186 -2.53 -7.12 12.54
C LEU A 186 -4.07 -7.22 12.50
N PRO A 187 -4.80 -7.14 13.65
CA PRO A 187 -6.26 -7.19 13.64
C PRO A 187 -6.96 -6.10 12.81
N ALA A 188 -6.31 -4.95 12.60
CA ALA A 188 -6.86 -3.84 11.82
C ALA A 188 -6.06 -3.59 10.52
N THR A 189 -5.11 -4.49 10.18
CA THR A 189 -4.27 -4.39 9.00
C THR A 189 -4.93 -5.06 7.80
N GLY A 190 -5.07 -4.33 6.70
CA GLY A 190 -5.59 -4.84 5.45
C GLY A 190 -4.50 -5.27 4.48
N VAL A 191 -3.32 -4.65 4.57
CA VAL A 191 -2.17 -4.90 3.69
C VAL A 191 -0.90 -5.00 4.52
N VAL A 192 -0.04 -5.96 4.20
CA VAL A 192 1.30 -6.05 4.78
C VAL A 192 2.33 -6.01 3.66
N HIS A 193 3.21 -5.02 3.70
CA HIS A 193 4.37 -4.99 2.84
C HIS A 193 5.55 -5.67 3.53
N LEU A 194 6.12 -6.65 2.83
CA LEU A 194 7.23 -7.43 3.34
C LEU A 194 8.35 -7.46 2.28
N HIS A 195 9.38 -6.71 2.52
CA HIS A 195 10.58 -6.67 1.67
C HIS A 195 11.86 -6.73 2.51
N GLY A 196 12.96 -7.16 1.88
CA GLY A 196 14.25 -7.20 2.55
C GLY A 196 14.86 -5.80 2.69
N MET A 197 15.77 -5.68 3.65
CA MET A 197 16.53 -4.47 3.95
C MET A 197 18.03 -4.79 4.01
N ALA A 198 18.82 -4.08 3.18
CA ALA A 198 20.28 -4.18 3.17
C ALA A 198 20.88 -2.75 3.19
N ALA A 199 21.71 -2.40 2.19
CA ALA A 199 22.18 -1.02 2.03
C ALA A 199 21.03 -0.05 1.67
N THR A 200 20.00 -0.56 0.99
CA THR A 200 18.74 0.13 0.68
C THR A 200 17.57 -0.76 1.09
N ASP A 201 16.37 -0.20 1.15
CA ASP A 201 15.12 -0.93 1.27
C ASP A 201 14.68 -1.60 -0.05
N HIS A 202 13.51 -2.23 -0.03
CA HIS A 202 12.92 -2.92 -1.19
C HIS A 202 13.86 -3.96 -1.82
N GLN A 203 14.63 -4.65 -0.99
CA GLN A 203 15.50 -5.75 -1.41
C GLN A 203 14.75 -7.09 -1.33
N SER A 204 15.32 -8.11 -1.98
CA SER A 204 14.85 -9.48 -1.82
C SER A 204 14.86 -9.91 -0.34
N LEU A 205 13.84 -10.64 0.08
CA LEU A 205 13.79 -11.24 1.42
C LEU A 205 14.98 -12.18 1.70
N ALA A 206 15.63 -12.69 0.66
CA ALA A 206 16.80 -13.56 0.79
C ALA A 206 18.01 -12.86 1.45
N VAL A 207 18.02 -11.52 1.54
CA VAL A 207 19.09 -10.79 2.24
C VAL A 207 18.88 -10.72 3.75
N MET A 208 17.66 -11.05 4.22
CA MET A 208 17.30 -10.98 5.65
C MET A 208 17.85 -12.20 6.40
N ALA A 209 18.36 -11.97 7.60
CA ALA A 209 18.73 -13.07 8.48
C ALA A 209 17.48 -13.84 8.93
N PRO A 210 17.53 -15.20 8.96
CA PRO A 210 16.39 -16.00 9.42
C PRO A 210 15.85 -15.56 10.79
N ALA A 211 16.74 -15.18 11.70
CA ALA A 211 16.34 -14.69 13.03
C ALA A 211 15.46 -13.43 13.02
N GLN A 212 15.52 -12.62 11.94
CA GLN A 212 14.68 -11.45 11.75
C GLN A 212 13.39 -11.79 10.97
N LEU A 213 13.49 -12.64 9.95
CA LEU A 213 12.39 -12.94 9.04
C LEU A 213 11.43 -14.00 9.62
N ASP A 214 11.95 -15.10 10.19
CA ASP A 214 11.12 -16.23 10.65
C ASP A 214 10.03 -15.85 11.66
N PRO A 215 10.28 -14.97 12.67
CA PRO A 215 9.24 -14.55 13.59
C PRO A 215 8.08 -13.81 12.91
N ILE A 216 8.39 -12.98 11.91
CA ILE A 216 7.40 -12.23 11.14
C ILE A 216 6.55 -13.18 10.30
N VAL A 217 7.20 -14.07 9.55
CA VAL A 217 6.49 -15.06 8.72
C VAL A 217 5.60 -15.95 9.58
N ARG A 218 6.07 -16.41 10.75
CA ARG A 218 5.23 -17.22 11.67
C ARG A 218 4.02 -16.43 12.16
N ALA A 219 4.21 -15.17 12.59
CA ALA A 219 3.10 -14.35 13.05
C ALA A 219 2.03 -14.16 11.97
N LEU A 220 2.43 -14.01 10.70
CA LEU A 220 1.51 -13.92 9.56
C LEU A 220 0.80 -15.25 9.28
N LEU A 221 1.52 -16.38 9.34
CA LEU A 221 0.96 -17.71 9.10
C LEU A 221 0.01 -18.16 10.22
N ASP A 222 0.30 -17.76 11.46
CA ASP A 222 -0.54 -18.07 12.63
C ASP A 222 -1.78 -17.17 12.73
N TRP A 223 -1.88 -16.13 11.89
CA TRP A 223 -3.01 -15.22 11.87
C TRP A 223 -4.27 -15.93 11.41
N GLN A 224 -5.31 -15.95 12.27
CA GLN A 224 -6.57 -16.65 11.96
C GLN A 224 -7.62 -15.76 11.27
N GLY A 225 -7.27 -14.50 10.97
CA GLY A 225 -8.23 -13.53 10.46
C GLY A 225 -9.30 -13.13 11.47
N VAL A 226 -10.07 -12.09 11.16
CA VAL A 226 -11.34 -11.75 11.83
C VAL A 226 -12.46 -11.95 10.82
#